data_b707d6316269f2bd288419f5e3e1c4ed
#
_entry.id   b707d6316269f2bd288419f5e3e1c4ed
#
_cell.length_a   1.000
_cell.length_b   1.000
_cell.length_c   1.000
_cell.angle_alpha   90.00
_cell.angle_beta   90.00
_cell.angle_gamma   90.00
#
_symmetry.space_group_name_H-M   'P 1'
#
loop_
_entity.id
_entity.type
_entity.pdbx_description
1 polymer ?
#
loop_
_entity_poly.entity_id
_entity_poly.type
_entity_poly.pdbx_seq_one_letter_code
_entity_poly.pdbx_strand_id
1 'polypeptide(L)'
;MIERLRVATQGCAGVMNTAYIERLNATFRQRLAPLARRSRHLACQPQTIVDGLYLIGVIYNFCQPHRSLRLKLWLPAQRYRWVARTPAMAAGLADHIWTVGELLKYPIPPPRWSPPRRKGDRTRAMKALIQRWT
;
A
#
# COMPACT_ATOMS: atom_id res chain seq x y z
N MET A 1 7.89 -15.67 8.54
CA MET A 1 7.22 -14.41 8.17
C MET A 1 6.63 -13.67 9.36
N ILE A 2 5.95 -14.35 10.28
CA ILE A 2 5.37 -13.77 11.52
C ILE A 2 6.45 -13.24 12.49
N GLU A 3 7.59 -13.90 12.58
CA GLU A 3 8.71 -13.51 13.46
C GLU A 3 9.37 -12.18 13.05
N ARG A 4 9.48 -11.88 11.74
CA ARG A 4 9.98 -10.60 11.25
C ARG A 4 9.04 -9.43 11.54
N LEU A 5 7.75 -9.68 11.59
CA LEU A 5 6.75 -8.69 12.01
C LEU A 5 6.83 -8.41 13.51
N ARG A 6 7.12 -9.42 14.33
CA ARG A 6 7.35 -9.24 15.78
C ARG A 6 8.57 -8.36 16.08
N VAL A 7 9.69 -8.56 15.36
CA VAL A 7 10.90 -7.73 15.51
C VAL A 7 10.65 -6.28 15.10
N ALA A 8 9.87 -6.04 14.05
CA ALA A 8 9.51 -4.68 13.62
C ALA A 8 8.56 -3.96 14.60
N THR A 9 7.81 -4.71 15.42
CA THR A 9 6.87 -4.15 16.41
C THR A 9 7.44 -4.09 17.82
N GLN A 10 8.68 -4.54 18.06
CA GLN A 10 9.33 -4.53 19.38
C GLN A 10 9.50 -3.14 20.01
N GLY A 11 9.31 -2.05 19.23
CA GLY A 11 9.22 -0.69 19.79
C GLY A 11 7.94 -0.37 20.56
N CYS A 12 6.95 -1.26 20.58
CA CYS A 12 5.63 -1.07 21.18
C CYS A 12 5.27 -2.18 22.18
N ALA A 13 6.18 -2.59 23.07
CA ALA A 13 5.94 -3.52 24.17
C ALA A 13 5.15 -4.81 23.79
N GLY A 14 5.32 -5.32 22.57
CA GLY A 14 4.72 -6.59 22.12
C GLY A 14 3.20 -6.60 21.92
N VAL A 15 2.52 -5.48 22.12
CA VAL A 15 1.07 -5.35 21.88
C VAL A 15 0.84 -4.85 20.45
N MET A 16 0.12 -5.60 19.64
CA MET A 16 -0.35 -5.12 18.33
C MET A 16 -1.31 -3.95 18.53
N ASN A 17 -0.83 -2.74 18.25
CA ASN A 17 -1.65 -1.54 18.38
C ASN A 17 -2.51 -1.38 17.11
N THR A 18 -3.79 -1.69 17.21
CA THR A 18 -4.78 -1.56 16.12
C THR A 18 -4.99 -0.11 15.68
N ALA A 19 -4.63 0.88 16.51
CA ALA A 19 -4.80 2.30 16.21
C ALA A 19 -4.13 2.73 14.89
N TYR A 20 -3.01 2.10 14.51
CA TYR A 20 -2.36 2.38 13.23
C TYR A 20 -3.19 1.90 12.05
N ILE A 21 -3.78 0.70 12.16
CA ILE A 21 -4.64 0.12 11.12
C ILE A 21 -5.93 0.94 11.01
N GLU A 22 -6.52 1.34 12.12
CA GLU A 22 -7.73 2.17 12.15
C GLU A 22 -7.48 3.54 11.50
N ARG A 23 -6.33 4.17 11.79
CA ARG A 23 -5.93 5.43 11.17
C ARG A 23 -5.72 5.27 9.66
N LEU A 24 -5.09 4.19 9.23
CA LEU A 24 -4.91 3.90 7.80
C LEU A 24 -6.26 3.69 7.11
N ASN A 25 -7.15 2.92 7.72
CA ASN A 25 -8.51 2.72 7.22
C ASN A 25 -9.30 4.03 7.12
N ALA A 26 -9.15 4.92 8.11
CA ALA A 26 -9.76 6.25 8.06
C ALA A 26 -9.23 7.07 6.88
N THR A 27 -7.92 7.01 6.63
CA THR A 27 -7.27 7.67 5.50
C THR A 27 -7.80 7.15 4.16
N PHE A 28 -7.96 5.83 4.01
CA PHE A 28 -8.54 5.24 2.80
C PHE A 28 -9.99 5.69 2.59
N ARG A 29 -10.82 5.70 3.65
CA ARG A 29 -12.20 6.18 3.57
C ARG A 29 -12.31 7.66 3.19
N GLN A 30 -11.36 8.48 3.61
CA GLN A 30 -11.33 9.89 3.24
C GLN A 30 -10.93 10.13 1.78
N ARG A 31 -10.08 9.28 1.23
CA ARG A 31 -9.49 9.47 -0.10
C ARG A 31 -10.17 8.70 -1.22
N LEU A 32 -10.84 7.61 -0.88
CA LEU A 32 -11.61 6.80 -1.83
C LEU A 32 -13.09 7.08 -1.66
N ALA A 33 -13.66 7.79 -2.64
CA ALA A 33 -15.09 8.12 -2.63
C ALA A 33 -16.00 6.89 -2.45
N PRO A 34 -15.75 5.72 -3.08
CA PRO A 34 -16.56 4.52 -2.87
C PRO A 34 -16.54 3.96 -1.45
N LEU A 35 -15.49 4.24 -0.67
CA LEU A 35 -15.35 3.80 0.71
C LEU A 35 -15.87 4.83 1.73
N ALA A 36 -16.19 6.04 1.29
CA ALA A 36 -16.73 7.08 2.14
C ALA A 36 -18.13 6.70 2.65
N ARG A 37 -18.39 6.98 3.94
CA ARG A 37 -19.73 6.76 4.49
C ARG A 37 -20.75 7.65 3.77
N ARG A 38 -21.91 7.07 3.42
CA ARG A 38 -23.01 7.76 2.71
C ARG A 38 -22.60 8.34 1.36
N SER A 39 -21.65 7.72 0.69
CA SER A 39 -21.26 8.11 -0.66
C SER A 39 -22.32 7.66 -1.66
N ARG A 40 -22.62 8.54 -2.64
CA ARG A 40 -23.41 8.18 -3.84
C ARG A 40 -22.52 7.55 -4.92
N HIS A 41 -21.20 7.57 -4.73
CA HIS A 41 -20.24 7.00 -5.68
C HIS A 41 -20.03 5.52 -5.34
N LEU A 42 -20.84 4.68 -5.92
CA LEU A 42 -20.67 3.22 -5.80
C LEU A 42 -19.62 2.75 -6.80
N ALA A 43 -18.71 1.91 -6.34
CA ALA A 43 -17.81 1.22 -7.24
C ALA A 43 -18.59 0.09 -7.94
N CYS A 44 -18.85 0.25 -9.23
CA CYS A 44 -19.51 -0.79 -10.03
C CYS A 44 -18.64 -2.03 -10.21
N GLN A 45 -17.32 -1.90 -10.06
CA GLN A 45 -16.36 -2.99 -10.19
C GLN A 45 -15.44 -3.02 -8.96
N PRO A 46 -15.27 -4.20 -8.33
CA PRO A 46 -14.35 -4.35 -7.19
C PRO A 46 -12.91 -3.95 -7.53
N GLN A 47 -12.49 -4.16 -8.79
CA GLN A 47 -11.15 -3.83 -9.26
C GLN A 47 -10.84 -2.34 -9.08
N THR A 48 -11.80 -1.46 -9.34
CA THR A 48 -11.63 -0.01 -9.14
C THR A 48 -11.25 0.36 -7.70
N ILE A 49 -11.81 -0.37 -6.72
CA ILE A 49 -11.45 -0.16 -5.31
C ILE A 49 -10.03 -0.64 -5.06
N VAL A 50 -9.67 -1.81 -5.58
CA VAL A 50 -8.33 -2.40 -5.43
C VAL A 50 -7.27 -1.47 -6.02
N ASP A 51 -7.47 -1.01 -7.25
CA ASP A 51 -6.55 -0.10 -7.94
C ASP A 51 -6.42 1.23 -7.19
N GLY A 52 -7.54 1.76 -6.69
CA GLY A 52 -7.55 2.96 -5.86
C GLY A 52 -6.80 2.80 -4.55
N LEU A 53 -6.92 1.65 -3.88
CA LEU A 53 -6.19 1.33 -2.65
C LEU A 53 -4.67 1.26 -2.91
N TYR A 54 -4.26 0.61 -4.01
CA TYR A 54 -2.84 0.58 -4.40
C TYR A 54 -2.31 1.97 -4.68
N LEU A 55 -3.01 2.76 -5.48
CA LEU A 55 -2.59 4.12 -5.82
C LEU A 55 -2.42 4.99 -4.56
N ILE A 56 -3.40 4.99 -3.68
CA ILE A 56 -3.33 5.75 -2.43
C ILE A 56 -2.21 5.22 -1.54
N GLY A 57 -2.04 3.91 -1.46
CA GLY A 57 -0.97 3.28 -0.68
C GLY A 57 0.41 3.69 -1.17
N VAL A 58 0.63 3.74 -2.48
CA VAL A 58 1.89 4.19 -3.06
C VAL A 58 2.12 5.68 -2.81
N ILE A 59 1.11 6.53 -3.05
CA ILE A 59 1.20 7.97 -2.75
C ILE A 59 1.50 8.21 -1.25
N TYR A 60 0.83 7.46 -0.37
CA TYR A 60 1.04 7.56 1.07
C TYR A 60 2.48 7.22 1.47
N ASN A 61 3.04 6.17 0.86
CA ASN A 61 4.37 5.69 1.23
C ASN A 61 5.50 6.51 0.61
N PHE A 62 5.36 7.01 -0.61
CA PHE A 62 6.43 7.67 -1.34
C PHE A 62 6.33 9.21 -1.32
N CYS A 63 5.12 9.76 -1.36
CA CYS A 63 4.92 11.20 -1.52
C CYS A 63 4.55 11.91 -0.21
N GLN A 64 4.09 11.19 0.83
CA GLN A 64 3.65 11.83 2.07
C GLN A 64 4.67 11.71 3.19
N PRO A 65 5.22 12.84 3.70
CA PRO A 65 6.07 12.80 4.88
C PRO A 65 5.24 12.58 6.15
N HIS A 66 5.77 11.73 7.04
CA HIS A 66 5.14 11.42 8.32
C HIS A 66 5.86 12.10 9.47
N ARG A 67 5.08 12.74 10.33
CA ARG A 67 5.64 13.47 11.49
C ARG A 67 6.42 12.55 12.44
N SER A 68 5.98 11.31 12.62
CA SER A 68 6.63 10.31 13.47
C SER A 68 7.95 9.77 12.90
N LEU A 69 8.15 9.88 11.58
CA LEU A 69 9.34 9.37 10.89
C LEU A 69 10.42 10.43 10.67
N ARG A 70 10.21 11.67 11.14
CA ARG A 70 11.19 12.74 10.99
C ARG A 70 12.49 12.40 11.71
N LEU A 71 13.61 12.71 11.07
CA LEU A 71 14.93 12.63 11.68
C LEU A 71 15.31 13.93 12.34
N LYS A 72 15.87 13.83 13.54
CA LYS A 72 16.47 14.94 14.25
C LYS A 72 17.96 14.99 13.90
N LEU A 73 18.36 15.96 13.08
CA LEU A 73 19.75 16.20 12.74
C LEU A 73 20.32 17.26 13.67
N TRP A 74 21.43 16.92 14.33
CA TRP A 74 22.20 17.85 15.11
C TRP A 74 23.14 18.64 14.22
N LEU A 75 23.09 19.95 14.31
CA LEU A 75 23.97 20.89 13.61
C LEU A 75 25.03 21.42 14.57
N PRO A 76 26.15 21.92 14.06
CA PRO A 76 27.11 22.67 14.87
C PRO A 76 26.41 23.79 15.65
N ALA A 77 26.93 24.16 16.83
CA ALA A 77 26.35 25.13 17.75
C ALA A 77 25.07 24.68 18.47
N GLN A 78 24.96 23.40 18.83
CA GLN A 78 23.86 22.83 19.63
C GLN A 78 22.44 23.07 19.06
N ARG A 79 22.35 23.37 17.78
CA ARG A 79 21.07 23.49 17.06
C ARG A 79 20.66 22.14 16.48
N TYR A 80 19.37 21.94 16.28
CA TYR A 80 18.88 20.77 15.56
C TYR A 80 17.87 21.16 14.50
N ARG A 81 17.78 20.35 13.45
CA ARG A 81 16.81 20.50 12.38
C ARG A 81 16.04 19.17 12.23
N TRP A 82 14.74 19.30 12.05
CA TRP A 82 13.90 18.16 11.70
C TRP A 82 13.87 17.99 10.19
N VAL A 83 14.23 16.80 9.72
CA VAL A 83 14.13 16.41 8.32
C VAL A 83 12.91 15.52 8.13
N ALA A 84 12.01 15.95 7.24
CA ALA A 84 10.82 15.19 6.91
C ALA A 84 11.20 13.91 6.17
N ARG A 85 10.54 12.80 6.49
CA ARG A 85 10.73 11.49 5.82
C ARG A 85 9.41 10.86 5.51
N THR A 86 9.37 10.17 4.36
CA THR A 86 8.27 9.27 3.98
C THR A 86 8.53 7.86 4.52
N PRO A 87 7.51 6.99 4.60
CA PRO A 87 7.70 5.59 4.95
C PRO A 87 8.68 4.86 4.04
N ALA A 88 8.67 5.15 2.72
CA ALA A 88 9.59 4.56 1.76
C ALA A 88 11.04 4.98 2.04
N MET A 89 11.28 6.24 2.39
CA MET A 89 12.61 6.71 2.84
C MET A 89 13.03 6.04 4.15
N ALA A 90 12.11 5.81 5.06
CA ALA A 90 12.42 5.14 6.33
C ALA A 90 12.78 3.66 6.11
N ALA A 91 12.19 3.02 5.10
CA ALA A 91 12.47 1.66 4.69
C ALA A 91 13.70 1.52 3.76
N GLY A 92 14.35 2.64 3.37
CA GLY A 92 15.48 2.64 2.45
C GLY A 92 15.11 2.35 0.98
N LEU A 93 13.83 2.52 0.62
CA LEU A 93 13.32 2.31 -0.74
C LEU A 93 13.35 3.56 -1.61
N ALA A 94 13.50 4.73 -0.99
CA ALA A 94 13.58 6.02 -1.65
C ALA A 94 14.61 6.91 -0.93
N ASP A 95 15.28 7.75 -1.67
CA ASP A 95 16.30 8.71 -1.20
C ASP A 95 15.71 10.09 -0.90
N HIS A 96 14.58 10.42 -1.51
CA HIS A 96 13.88 11.69 -1.36
C HIS A 96 12.36 11.52 -1.30
N ILE A 97 11.65 12.62 -1.04
CA ILE A 97 10.19 12.67 -1.08
C ILE A 97 9.77 12.80 -2.55
N TRP A 98 9.13 11.77 -3.07
CA TRP A 98 8.67 11.75 -4.45
C TRP A 98 7.51 12.71 -4.68
N THR A 99 7.50 13.35 -5.82
CA THR A 99 6.31 14.03 -6.33
C THR A 99 5.37 13.01 -6.98
N VAL A 100 4.09 13.32 -7.03
CA VAL A 100 3.11 12.46 -7.75
C VAL A 100 3.48 12.36 -9.24
N GLY A 101 4.04 13.42 -9.81
CA GLY A 101 4.52 13.41 -11.19
C GLY A 101 5.66 12.42 -11.45
N GLU A 102 6.62 12.34 -10.54
CA GLU A 102 7.72 11.35 -10.60
C GLU A 102 7.17 9.93 -10.45
N LEU A 103 6.24 9.73 -9.51
CA LEU A 103 5.59 8.44 -9.32
C LEU A 103 4.91 7.94 -10.58
N LEU A 104 4.15 8.81 -11.26
CA LEU A 104 3.43 8.46 -12.49
C LEU A 104 4.36 8.24 -13.69
N LYS A 105 5.53 8.85 -13.69
CA LYS A 105 6.55 8.68 -14.73
C LYS A 105 7.48 7.49 -14.47
N TYR A 106 7.39 6.87 -13.28
CA TYR A 106 8.25 5.75 -12.95
C TYR A 106 7.99 4.56 -13.89
N PRO A 107 8.99 4.08 -14.62
CA PRO A 107 8.82 3.00 -15.58
C PRO A 107 8.57 1.68 -14.85
N ILE A 108 7.36 1.20 -14.92
CA ILE A 108 7.01 -0.14 -14.45
C ILE A 108 7.16 -1.08 -15.65
N PRO A 109 7.98 -2.15 -15.56
CA PRO A 109 8.05 -3.11 -16.64
C PRO A 109 6.66 -3.72 -16.88
N PRO A 110 6.21 -3.81 -18.13
CA PRO A 110 4.91 -4.38 -18.42
C PRO A 110 4.84 -5.80 -17.87
N PRO A 111 3.69 -6.22 -17.34
CA PRO A 111 3.50 -7.58 -16.87
C PRO A 111 3.78 -8.54 -18.03
N ARG A 112 4.36 -9.70 -17.73
CA ARG A 112 4.55 -10.74 -18.75
C ARG A 112 3.22 -11.02 -19.43
N TRP A 113 3.18 -10.87 -20.76
CA TRP A 113 1.98 -11.15 -21.51
C TRP A 113 1.55 -12.60 -21.28
N SER A 114 0.33 -12.79 -20.84
CA SER A 114 -0.32 -14.10 -20.77
C SER A 114 -1.50 -14.08 -21.70
N PRO A 115 -1.70 -15.12 -22.53
CA PRO A 115 -2.84 -15.18 -23.43
C PRO A 115 -4.13 -15.12 -22.63
N PRO A 116 -5.15 -14.36 -23.08
CA PRO A 116 -6.43 -14.29 -22.39
C PRO A 116 -7.03 -15.70 -22.31
N ARG A 117 -7.51 -16.05 -21.12
CA ARG A 117 -8.22 -17.33 -20.93
C ARG A 117 -9.43 -17.36 -21.85
N ARG A 118 -9.49 -18.35 -22.73
CA ARG A 118 -10.66 -18.53 -23.59
C ARG A 118 -11.90 -18.72 -22.73
N LYS A 119 -12.95 -17.96 -23.04
CA LYS A 119 -14.26 -18.10 -22.38
C LYS A 119 -14.75 -19.53 -22.64
N GLY A 120 -14.87 -20.35 -21.59
CA GLY A 120 -15.24 -21.77 -21.72
C GLY A 120 -14.12 -22.78 -21.45
N ASP A 121 -12.87 -22.35 -21.28
CA ASP A 121 -11.82 -23.28 -20.84
C ASP A 121 -12.08 -23.75 -19.40
N ARG A 122 -12.49 -25.00 -19.28
CA ARG A 122 -12.66 -25.63 -17.98
C ARG A 122 -11.30 -25.82 -17.33
N THR A 123 -11.15 -25.34 -16.11
CA THR A 123 -9.92 -25.58 -15.33
C THR A 123 -9.68 -27.09 -15.21
N ARG A 124 -8.42 -27.50 -15.10
CA ARG A 124 -8.02 -28.91 -14.91
C ARG A 124 -8.78 -29.57 -13.74
N ALA A 125 -8.99 -28.79 -12.65
CA ALA A 125 -9.78 -29.23 -11.51
C ALA A 125 -11.26 -29.48 -11.87
N MET A 126 -11.86 -28.62 -12.71
CA MET A 126 -13.24 -28.77 -13.17
C MET A 126 -13.40 -29.97 -14.11
N LYS A 127 -12.39 -30.21 -14.97
CA LYS A 127 -12.39 -31.43 -15.84
C LYS A 127 -12.29 -32.70 -15.00
N ALA A 128 -11.41 -32.69 -13.97
CA ALA A 128 -11.27 -33.83 -13.05
C ALA A 128 -12.56 -34.10 -12.24
N LEU A 129 -13.26 -33.03 -11.79
CA LEU A 129 -14.54 -33.14 -11.11
C LEU A 129 -15.60 -33.76 -12.03
N ILE A 130 -15.74 -33.32 -13.27
CA ILE A 130 -16.71 -33.83 -14.21
C ILE A 130 -16.43 -35.32 -14.48
N GLN A 131 -15.17 -35.71 -14.67
CA GLN A 131 -14.74 -37.07 -14.92
C GLN A 131 -15.00 -38.02 -13.74
N ARG A 132 -15.13 -37.48 -12.52
CA ARG A 132 -15.41 -38.26 -11.30
C ARG A 132 -16.90 -38.53 -11.09
N TRP A 133 -17.78 -37.79 -11.79
CA TRP A 133 -19.24 -37.87 -11.66
C TRP A 133 -19.94 -38.36 -12.94
N THR A 134 -19.20 -38.65 -13.99
CA THR A 134 -19.62 -39.36 -15.20
C THR A 134 -19.06 -40.76 -15.21
#